data_361064b2f8fe2671fe34c164cef57afc
#
_entry.id   361064b2f8fe2671fe34c164cef57afc
#
_cell.length_a   1.000
_cell.length_b   1.000
_cell.length_c   1.000
_cell.angle_alpha   90.00
_cell.angle_beta   90.00
_cell.angle_gamma   90.00
#
_symmetry.space_group_name_H-M   'P 1'
#
loop_
_entity.id
_entity.type
_entity.pdbx_description
1 polymer ?
#
loop_
_entity_poly.entity_id
_entity_poly.type
_entity_poly.pdbx_seq_one_letter_code
_entity_poly.pdbx_strand_id
1 'polypeptide(L)'
;MTLLSRRQFNFLTLAGGIAAGLGVTTAFAAEETSVVLLLSGGIADGGWGQHAYEGLKSLEGKPGFKIAYAENISQAQIPQVARGYADDGYKLVIGHGYEFGSPFLEVAPDYPETNFFVSSFLPQPEVPKNILYADLAYFDVAYAAGALAALISEKKASVGFIGGGDNPTQQNMMKAFVAGAEKTVGGVKGVGIVTGDYNNAAKGKQAAATMIGNGADVIWHAADVTGLGAIQAAVEGNVKVLGCYSDQTELAPKNIGTSFEMNLAGMVVTTAEAVAGGTFKGGIEWKPTLAEMWLLRAGASGDHNPETVSAEAWASFQTIWKDITARKIDVAAVLK
;
A
#
# COMPACT_ATOMS: atom_id res chain seq x y z
N MET A 1 9.87 -6.88 22.73
CA MET A 1 9.07 -6.19 21.70
C MET A 1 7.78 -6.98 21.52
N THR A 2 6.67 -6.51 22.06
CA THR A 2 5.43 -7.28 22.14
C THR A 2 4.54 -6.86 20.95
N LEU A 3 4.32 -7.78 20.02
CA LEU A 3 3.43 -7.60 18.88
C LEU A 3 1.98 -7.65 19.35
N LEU A 4 1.19 -6.62 19.09
CA LEU A 4 -0.24 -6.59 19.39
C LEU A 4 -1.01 -7.32 18.28
N SER A 5 -1.78 -8.36 18.64
CA SER A 5 -2.64 -9.11 17.73
C SER A 5 -4.04 -8.52 17.69
N ARG A 6 -4.81 -8.79 16.59
CA ARG A 6 -6.21 -8.38 16.38
C ARG A 6 -7.16 -8.63 17.57
N ARG A 7 -6.86 -9.60 18.43
CA ARG A 7 -7.69 -9.94 19.60
C ARG A 7 -7.63 -8.91 20.73
N GLN A 8 -6.65 -8.04 20.76
CA GLN A 8 -6.52 -7.01 21.82
C GLN A 8 -7.23 -5.70 21.50
N PHE A 9 -7.77 -5.55 20.27
CA PHE A 9 -8.47 -4.34 19.84
C PHE A 9 -9.98 -4.35 20.15
N ASN A 10 -10.57 -5.49 20.55
CA ASN A 10 -12.03 -5.66 20.61
C ASN A 10 -12.63 -5.82 22.01
N PHE A 11 -12.02 -5.39 23.11
CA PHE A 11 -12.69 -5.49 24.42
C PHE A 11 -12.48 -4.23 25.26
N LEU A 12 -13.52 -3.38 25.27
CA LEU A 12 -13.97 -2.66 26.45
C LEU A 12 -15.33 -1.99 26.16
N THR A 13 -16.38 -2.81 26.21
CA THR A 13 -17.72 -2.36 26.55
C THR A 13 -18.23 -3.23 27.68
N LEU A 14 -18.60 -2.62 28.81
CA LEU A 14 -19.63 -2.90 29.80
C LEU A 14 -19.16 -2.37 31.16
N ALA A 15 -19.94 -1.68 31.96
CA ALA A 15 -21.28 -1.76 32.48
C ALA A 15 -21.48 -0.51 33.33
N GLY A 16 -22.50 0.10 33.29
CA GLY A 16 -23.81 0.22 33.71
C GLY A 16 -24.00 0.49 35.18
N GLY A 17 -24.66 1.58 35.53
CA GLY A 17 -25.18 1.88 36.86
C GLY A 17 -26.26 2.94 36.74
N ILE A 18 -27.52 2.56 37.00
CA ILE A 18 -28.69 3.40 37.01
C ILE A 18 -28.62 4.33 38.23
N ALA A 19 -28.59 5.65 38.00
CA ALA A 19 -29.00 6.64 39.01
C ALA A 19 -29.86 7.68 38.30
N ALA A 20 -31.15 7.65 38.60
CA ALA A 20 -32.10 8.67 38.19
C ALA A 20 -31.80 9.99 38.91
N GLY A 21 -31.26 10.93 38.18
CA GLY A 21 -31.10 12.32 38.58
C GLY A 21 -31.39 13.17 37.36
N LEU A 22 -32.38 14.08 37.44
CA LEU A 22 -32.66 15.08 36.43
C LEU A 22 -31.43 16.01 36.28
N GLY A 23 -30.45 15.53 35.52
CA GLY A 23 -29.29 16.29 35.08
C GLY A 23 -29.49 16.63 33.62
N VAL A 24 -29.50 17.90 33.31
CA VAL A 24 -29.34 18.42 31.94
C VAL A 24 -28.04 17.84 31.44
N THR A 25 -28.13 16.78 30.66
CA THR A 25 -26.98 16.32 29.89
C THR A 25 -26.74 17.37 28.83
N THR A 26 -25.79 18.28 29.08
CA THR A 26 -25.10 18.96 28.00
C THR A 26 -24.45 17.82 27.21
N ALA A 27 -25.09 17.45 26.10
CA ALA A 27 -24.42 16.65 25.10
C ALA A 27 -23.19 17.49 24.66
N PHE A 28 -22.02 17.18 25.20
CA PHE A 28 -20.80 17.64 24.60
C PHE A 28 -20.87 17.07 23.17
N ALA A 29 -21.04 17.94 22.17
CA ALA A 29 -20.83 17.58 20.80
C ALA A 29 -19.43 16.95 20.78
N ALA A 30 -19.35 15.69 20.41
CA ALA A 30 -18.06 15.03 20.27
C ALA A 30 -17.22 15.93 19.36
N GLU A 31 -16.02 16.31 19.84
CA GLU A 31 -15.13 17.18 19.06
C GLU A 31 -14.88 16.52 17.70
N GLU A 32 -15.17 17.25 16.63
CA GLU A 32 -15.07 16.73 15.27
C GLU A 32 -13.60 16.43 14.95
N THR A 33 -13.28 15.19 14.57
CA THR A 33 -11.93 14.78 14.17
C THR A 33 -11.67 15.21 12.74
N SER A 34 -10.86 16.25 12.57
CA SER A 34 -10.46 16.73 11.26
C SER A 34 -9.29 15.90 10.71
N VAL A 35 -9.48 15.34 9.51
CA VAL A 35 -8.55 14.44 8.81
C VAL A 35 -8.22 15.03 7.45
N VAL A 36 -6.94 15.13 7.12
CA VAL A 36 -6.49 15.50 5.79
C VAL A 36 -5.61 14.41 5.18
N LEU A 37 -5.82 14.13 3.90
CA LEU A 37 -5.00 13.25 3.08
C LEU A 37 -4.17 14.07 2.12
N LEU A 38 -2.85 13.95 2.21
CA LEU A 38 -1.89 14.62 1.34
C LEU A 38 -1.28 13.61 0.37
N LEU A 39 -1.29 13.93 -0.93
CA LEU A 39 -0.78 13.09 -2.00
C LEU A 39 0.17 13.85 -2.92
N SER A 40 1.24 13.22 -3.35
CA SER A 40 2.12 13.73 -4.40
C SER A 40 1.59 13.49 -5.82
N GLY A 41 0.74 12.46 -5.99
CA GLY A 41 0.01 12.16 -7.22
C GLY A 41 -1.44 12.63 -7.19
N GLY A 42 -2.23 12.21 -8.18
CA GLY A 42 -3.67 12.48 -8.28
C GLY A 42 -4.53 11.45 -7.58
N ILE A 43 -5.77 11.84 -7.27
CA ILE A 43 -6.79 10.95 -6.67
C ILE A 43 -7.51 10.05 -7.68
N ALA A 44 -7.16 10.10 -8.96
CA ALA A 44 -7.75 9.33 -10.05
C ALA A 44 -6.68 8.54 -10.83
N ASP A 45 -5.70 7.99 -10.11
CA ASP A 45 -4.57 7.25 -10.68
C ASP A 45 -4.87 5.76 -10.98
N GLY A 46 -6.09 5.31 -10.67
CA GLY A 46 -6.52 3.92 -10.87
C GLY A 46 -5.95 2.95 -9.84
N GLY A 47 -5.33 3.42 -8.76
CA GLY A 47 -4.70 2.56 -7.75
C GLY A 47 -4.35 3.24 -6.45
N TRP A 48 -3.10 3.64 -6.29
CA TRP A 48 -2.51 4.08 -5.03
C TRP A 48 -3.21 5.28 -4.39
N GLY A 49 -3.27 6.41 -5.09
CA GLY A 49 -3.90 7.64 -4.59
C GLY A 49 -5.41 7.51 -4.51
N GLN A 50 -6.03 6.92 -5.54
CA GLN A 50 -7.48 6.77 -5.61
C GLN A 50 -8.04 5.98 -4.43
N HIS A 51 -7.47 4.81 -4.11
CA HIS A 51 -7.98 3.97 -3.02
C HIS A 51 -7.81 4.61 -1.64
N ALA A 52 -6.71 5.34 -1.40
CA ALA A 52 -6.57 6.10 -0.17
C ALA A 52 -7.62 7.22 -0.07
N TYR A 53 -7.88 7.92 -1.18
CA TYR A 53 -8.92 8.95 -1.25
C TYR A 53 -10.32 8.37 -1.05
N GLU A 54 -10.64 7.19 -1.61
CA GLU A 54 -11.92 6.50 -1.38
C GLU A 54 -12.12 6.17 0.10
N GLY A 55 -11.05 5.76 0.80
CA GLY A 55 -11.05 5.58 2.24
C GLY A 55 -11.40 6.87 2.99
N LEU A 56 -10.75 7.99 2.63
CA LEU A 56 -11.06 9.30 3.20
C LEU A 56 -12.51 9.71 2.92
N LYS A 57 -12.96 9.57 1.67
CA LYS A 57 -14.35 9.90 1.25
C LYS A 57 -15.39 9.08 2.00
N SER A 58 -15.08 7.85 2.39
CA SER A 58 -15.99 7.03 3.18
C SER A 58 -16.28 7.59 4.58
N LEU A 59 -15.47 8.54 5.06
CA LEU A 59 -15.70 9.27 6.31
C LEU A 59 -16.57 10.52 6.11
N GLU A 60 -16.77 10.97 4.86
CA GLU A 60 -17.58 12.15 4.57
C GLU A 60 -19.04 11.93 5.02
N GLY A 61 -19.56 12.89 5.74
CA GLY A 61 -20.92 12.80 6.30
C GLY A 61 -21.08 11.85 7.48
N LYS A 62 -20.05 11.12 7.89
CA LYS A 62 -20.08 10.39 9.17
C LYS A 62 -19.99 11.37 10.33
N PRO A 63 -20.88 11.27 11.34
CA PRO A 63 -20.81 12.12 12.52
C PRO A 63 -19.43 12.05 13.18
N GLY A 64 -18.86 13.20 13.52
CA GLY A 64 -17.58 13.29 14.22
C GLY A 64 -16.36 13.37 13.29
N PHE A 65 -16.54 13.42 11.96
CA PHE A 65 -15.42 13.58 11.02
C PHE A 65 -15.60 14.81 10.12
N LYS A 66 -14.52 15.57 9.98
CA LYS A 66 -14.31 16.60 8.95
C LYS A 66 -13.16 16.14 8.07
N ILE A 67 -13.33 16.11 6.76
CA ILE A 67 -12.30 15.63 5.84
C ILE A 67 -11.82 16.73 4.91
N ALA A 68 -10.55 16.63 4.50
CA ALA A 68 -9.95 17.41 3.41
C ALA A 68 -8.91 16.55 2.69
N TYR A 69 -8.52 16.97 1.52
CA TYR A 69 -7.38 16.40 0.80
C TYR A 69 -6.63 17.47 0.01
N ALA A 70 -5.38 17.18 -0.30
CA ALA A 70 -4.59 17.94 -1.26
C ALA A 70 -3.77 16.95 -2.11
N GLU A 71 -3.83 17.14 -3.42
CA GLU A 71 -3.18 16.28 -4.40
C GLU A 71 -2.15 17.04 -5.24
N ASN A 72 -1.30 16.29 -5.97
CA ASN A 72 -0.25 16.84 -6.82
C ASN A 72 0.74 17.77 -6.08
N ILE A 73 1.02 17.45 -4.81
CA ILE A 73 1.93 18.21 -3.95
C ILE A 73 3.37 17.88 -4.35
N SER A 74 4.12 18.88 -4.80
CA SER A 74 5.55 18.68 -5.04
C SER A 74 6.30 18.46 -3.72
N GLN A 75 7.41 17.72 -3.76
CA GLN A 75 8.18 17.40 -2.55
C GLN A 75 8.61 18.66 -1.77
N ALA A 76 8.97 19.72 -2.47
CA ALA A 76 9.34 20.99 -1.84
C ALA A 76 8.19 21.70 -1.10
N GLN A 77 6.95 21.41 -1.46
CA GLN A 77 5.76 22.01 -0.83
C GLN A 77 5.26 21.22 0.38
N ILE A 78 5.65 19.96 0.55
CA ILE A 78 5.11 19.08 1.60
C ILE A 78 5.22 19.71 3.00
N PRO A 79 6.38 20.25 3.46
CA PRO A 79 6.47 20.83 4.79
C PRO A 79 5.49 21.98 5.01
N GLN A 80 5.38 22.87 4.01
CA GLN A 80 4.49 24.04 4.09
C GLN A 80 3.01 23.63 4.12
N VAL A 81 2.60 22.67 3.28
CA VAL A 81 1.22 22.17 3.24
C VAL A 81 0.86 21.47 4.54
N ALA A 82 1.75 20.64 5.07
CA ALA A 82 1.54 19.94 6.34
C ALA A 82 1.39 20.91 7.51
N ARG A 83 2.26 21.95 7.59
CA ARG A 83 2.15 23.03 8.60
C ARG A 83 0.82 23.76 8.47
N GLY A 84 0.39 24.11 7.26
CA GLY A 84 -0.88 24.81 7.05
C GLY A 84 -2.10 24.06 7.61
N TYR A 85 -2.19 22.76 7.37
CA TYR A 85 -3.27 21.95 7.96
C TYR A 85 -3.14 21.78 9.48
N ALA A 86 -1.92 21.67 9.99
CA ALA A 86 -1.70 21.61 11.44
C ALA A 86 -2.03 22.94 12.12
N ASP A 87 -1.69 24.11 11.53
CA ASP A 87 -2.08 25.44 11.98
C ASP A 87 -3.60 25.63 11.96
N ASP A 88 -4.31 25.05 10.98
CA ASP A 88 -5.77 25.02 10.87
C ASP A 88 -6.42 24.04 11.90
N GLY A 89 -5.61 23.40 12.75
CA GLY A 89 -6.06 22.54 13.84
C GLY A 89 -6.52 21.15 13.41
N TYR A 90 -6.09 20.65 12.26
CA TYR A 90 -6.37 19.28 11.85
C TYR A 90 -5.78 18.28 12.86
N LYS A 91 -6.60 17.30 13.28
CA LYS A 91 -6.21 16.29 14.28
C LYS A 91 -5.39 15.16 13.69
N LEU A 92 -5.53 14.91 12.37
CA LEU A 92 -4.76 13.90 11.64
C LEU A 92 -4.33 14.44 10.28
N VAL A 93 -3.05 14.42 10.02
CA VAL A 93 -2.44 14.70 8.72
C VAL A 93 -1.84 13.41 8.16
N ILE A 94 -2.41 12.88 7.10
CA ILE A 94 -1.96 11.64 6.44
C ILE A 94 -1.10 12.03 5.24
N GLY A 95 0.17 11.69 5.26
CA GLY A 95 1.09 11.75 4.11
C GLY A 95 1.12 10.41 3.40
N HIS A 96 0.52 10.35 2.21
CA HIS A 96 0.37 9.11 1.49
C HIS A 96 1.50 8.90 0.48
N GLY A 97 2.59 8.32 0.96
CA GLY A 97 3.78 8.02 0.18
C GLY A 97 5.09 8.21 0.96
N TYR A 98 6.16 7.63 0.43
CA TYR A 98 7.49 7.68 1.01
C TYR A 98 8.02 9.10 1.20
N GLU A 99 7.72 9.99 0.26
CA GLU A 99 8.19 11.36 0.20
C GLU A 99 7.73 12.23 1.38
N PHE A 100 6.66 11.83 2.07
CA PHE A 100 6.15 12.53 3.25
C PHE A 100 6.94 12.23 4.52
N GLY A 101 7.74 11.17 4.54
CA GLY A 101 8.45 10.72 5.74
C GLY A 101 9.37 11.79 6.34
N SER A 102 10.39 12.22 5.61
CA SER A 102 11.35 13.21 6.10
C SER A 102 10.70 14.58 6.40
N PRO A 103 9.80 15.12 5.55
CA PRO A 103 9.07 16.35 5.88
C PRO A 103 8.25 16.25 7.17
N PHE A 104 7.62 15.13 7.45
CA PHE A 104 6.83 14.99 8.67
C PHE A 104 7.71 14.85 9.93
N LEU A 105 8.91 14.27 9.82
CA LEU A 105 9.89 14.28 10.93
C LEU A 105 10.32 15.71 11.27
N GLU A 106 10.38 16.61 10.29
CA GLU A 106 10.69 18.02 10.51
C GLU A 106 9.52 18.78 11.14
N VAL A 107 8.29 18.53 10.66
CA VAL A 107 7.10 19.32 11.01
C VAL A 107 6.48 18.89 12.34
N ALA A 108 6.31 17.60 12.57
CA ALA A 108 5.51 17.08 13.67
C ALA A 108 5.96 17.50 15.08
N PRO A 109 7.25 17.71 15.39
CA PRO A 109 7.67 18.20 16.70
C PRO A 109 7.07 19.56 17.09
N ASP A 110 6.76 20.41 16.09
CA ASP A 110 6.18 21.73 16.33
C ASP A 110 4.66 21.67 16.63
N TYR A 111 4.02 20.52 16.35
CA TYR A 111 2.55 20.33 16.44
C TYR A 111 2.18 19.11 17.30
N PRO A 112 2.42 19.14 18.60
CA PRO A 112 2.22 17.96 19.47
C PRO A 112 0.74 17.50 19.57
N GLU A 113 -0.23 18.36 19.25
CA GLU A 113 -1.67 18.08 19.28
C GLU A 113 -2.20 17.54 17.94
N THR A 114 -1.38 17.55 16.88
CA THR A 114 -1.68 16.99 15.58
C THR A 114 -1.00 15.64 15.44
N ASN A 115 -1.74 14.62 15.01
CA ASN A 115 -1.18 13.31 14.69
C ASN A 115 -0.79 13.27 13.21
N PHE A 116 0.32 12.66 12.92
CA PHE A 116 0.83 12.48 11.57
C PHE A 116 0.92 10.99 11.25
N PHE A 117 0.48 10.61 10.07
CA PHE A 117 0.61 9.24 9.57
C PHE A 117 1.31 9.22 8.22
N VAL A 118 2.32 8.37 8.07
CA VAL A 118 3.04 8.16 6.80
C VAL A 118 2.84 6.73 6.34
N SER A 119 2.25 6.54 5.17
CA SER A 119 1.86 5.23 4.65
C SER A 119 2.99 4.43 4.00
N SER A 120 4.16 5.00 3.85
CA SER A 120 5.31 4.31 3.25
C SER A 120 6.61 5.00 3.67
N PHE A 121 7.16 4.58 4.79
CA PHE A 121 8.39 5.17 5.32
C PHE A 121 9.29 4.10 5.92
N LEU A 122 10.58 4.17 5.63
CA LEU A 122 11.54 3.23 6.19
C LEU A 122 11.78 3.51 7.68
N PRO A 123 12.08 2.46 8.48
CA PRO A 123 12.31 2.58 9.91
C PRO A 123 13.33 3.65 10.24
N GLN A 124 13.02 4.47 11.26
CA GLN A 124 13.92 5.50 11.81
C GLN A 124 14.30 5.14 13.24
N PRO A 125 15.52 5.48 13.70
CA PRO A 125 15.96 5.23 15.08
C PRO A 125 15.09 5.93 16.12
N GLU A 126 14.66 7.15 15.81
CA GLU A 126 13.82 7.99 16.66
C GLU A 126 12.70 8.60 15.83
N VAL A 127 11.47 8.46 16.29
CA VAL A 127 10.27 9.00 15.66
C VAL A 127 9.50 9.81 16.71
N PRO A 128 9.07 11.04 16.41
CA PRO A 128 8.21 11.82 17.28
C PRO A 128 6.96 11.05 17.73
N LYS A 129 6.52 11.27 18.98
CA LYS A 129 5.40 10.52 19.58
C LYS A 129 4.06 10.70 18.88
N ASN A 130 3.93 11.73 18.05
CA ASN A 130 2.75 12.03 17.25
C ASN A 130 2.89 11.60 15.78
N ILE A 131 3.92 10.84 15.41
CA ILE A 131 4.05 10.22 14.09
C ILE A 131 3.85 8.72 14.20
N LEU A 132 2.96 8.18 13.39
CA LEU A 132 2.86 6.76 13.06
C LEU A 132 3.32 6.58 11.61
N TYR A 133 4.22 5.65 11.38
CA TYR A 133 4.59 5.26 10.02
C TYR A 133 4.38 3.77 9.82
N ALA A 134 4.09 3.38 8.59
CA ALA A 134 3.72 2.02 8.27
C ALA A 134 4.67 1.39 7.25
N ASP A 135 5.12 0.18 7.55
CA ASP A 135 5.64 -0.77 6.58
C ASP A 135 4.47 -1.66 6.14
N LEU A 136 3.86 -1.33 5.01
CA LEU A 136 2.65 -2.00 4.53
C LEU A 136 2.94 -3.33 3.81
N ALA A 137 3.96 -4.05 4.27
CA ALA A 137 4.38 -5.35 3.72
C ALA A 137 4.75 -5.27 2.21
N TYR A 138 5.32 -4.15 1.78
CA TYR A 138 5.70 -3.93 0.37
C TYR A 138 6.71 -4.97 -0.13
N PHE A 139 7.65 -5.35 0.72
CA PHE A 139 8.69 -6.30 0.31
C PHE A 139 8.14 -7.72 0.30
N ASP A 140 7.25 -8.04 1.21
CA ASP A 140 6.58 -9.34 1.29
C ASP A 140 5.73 -9.60 0.05
N VAL A 141 4.91 -8.61 -0.37
CA VAL A 141 4.12 -8.74 -1.60
C VAL A 141 4.99 -8.78 -2.84
N ALA A 142 6.07 -8.01 -2.88
CA ALA A 142 6.99 -8.02 -4.02
C ALA A 142 7.67 -9.39 -4.19
N TYR A 143 8.10 -10.00 -3.09
CA TYR A 143 8.62 -11.37 -3.11
C TYR A 143 7.55 -12.37 -3.58
N ALA A 144 6.33 -12.26 -3.06
CA ALA A 144 5.21 -13.12 -3.46
C ALA A 144 4.87 -12.96 -4.94
N ALA A 145 4.83 -11.72 -5.45
CA ALA A 145 4.59 -11.44 -6.88
C ALA A 145 5.69 -12.02 -7.78
N GLY A 146 6.96 -11.93 -7.36
CA GLY A 146 8.07 -12.55 -8.06
C GLY A 146 7.97 -14.08 -8.10
N ALA A 147 7.59 -14.68 -6.97
CA ALA A 147 7.35 -16.12 -6.88
C ALA A 147 6.22 -16.57 -7.82
N LEU A 148 5.07 -15.87 -7.80
CA LEU A 148 3.96 -16.17 -8.68
C LEU A 148 4.35 -15.98 -10.16
N ALA A 149 5.04 -14.89 -10.49
CA ALA A 149 5.49 -14.63 -11.85
C ALA A 149 6.35 -15.78 -12.36
N ALA A 150 7.29 -16.29 -11.58
CA ALA A 150 8.12 -17.43 -11.95
C ALA A 150 7.33 -18.73 -12.11
N LEU A 151 6.32 -18.97 -11.23
CA LEU A 151 5.46 -20.15 -11.32
C LEU A 151 4.64 -20.17 -12.60
N ILE A 152 4.09 -19.01 -13.01
CA ILE A 152 3.23 -18.92 -14.20
C ILE A 152 3.97 -18.60 -15.49
N SER A 153 5.28 -18.33 -15.44
CA SER A 153 6.12 -18.15 -16.63
C SER A 153 6.10 -19.43 -17.48
N GLU A 154 5.81 -19.31 -18.74
CA GLU A 154 5.82 -20.43 -19.69
C GLU A 154 7.22 -20.71 -20.24
N LYS A 155 7.97 -19.63 -20.52
CA LYS A 155 9.31 -19.72 -21.07
C LYS A 155 10.35 -20.16 -20.05
N LYS A 156 10.04 -20.00 -18.74
CA LYS A 156 10.96 -20.27 -17.62
C LYS A 156 12.33 -19.60 -17.78
N ALA A 157 12.35 -18.43 -18.45
CA ALA A 157 13.57 -17.68 -18.74
C ALA A 157 13.68 -16.42 -17.88
N SER A 158 12.69 -15.52 -17.98
CA SER A 158 12.74 -14.23 -17.28
C SER A 158 11.34 -13.73 -16.93
N VAL A 159 11.26 -13.03 -15.79
CA VAL A 159 10.06 -12.29 -15.32
C VAL A 159 10.45 -10.89 -14.88
N GLY A 160 9.55 -9.91 -15.05
CA GLY A 160 9.89 -8.49 -14.92
C GLY A 160 9.13 -7.75 -13.83
N PHE A 161 9.85 -6.86 -13.12
CA PHE A 161 9.27 -5.86 -12.21
C PHE A 161 9.42 -4.46 -12.79
N ILE A 162 8.34 -3.67 -12.72
CA ILE A 162 8.36 -2.25 -13.09
C ILE A 162 7.99 -1.42 -11.87
N GLY A 163 8.96 -0.64 -11.38
CA GLY A 163 8.77 0.33 -10.32
C GLY A 163 8.50 1.74 -10.86
N GLY A 164 7.77 2.54 -10.08
CA GLY A 164 7.48 3.95 -10.37
C GLY A 164 8.63 4.86 -9.99
N GLY A 165 8.50 5.62 -8.89
CA GLY A 165 9.49 6.59 -8.43
C GLY A 165 10.81 5.97 -7.98
N ASP A 166 11.91 6.67 -8.20
CA ASP A 166 13.22 6.23 -7.73
C ASP A 166 13.41 6.56 -6.24
N ASN A 167 13.03 5.63 -5.39
CA ASN A 167 13.15 5.72 -3.95
C ASN A 167 13.51 4.35 -3.33
N PRO A 168 13.95 4.32 -2.06
CA PRO A 168 14.37 3.08 -1.40
C PRO A 168 13.29 1.99 -1.36
N THR A 169 12.01 2.35 -1.23
CA THR A 169 10.90 1.37 -1.22
C THR A 169 10.84 0.63 -2.56
N GLN A 170 10.82 1.36 -3.67
CA GLN A 170 10.77 0.76 -5.01
C GLN A 170 12.01 -0.07 -5.34
N GLN A 171 13.20 0.41 -4.95
CA GLN A 171 14.45 -0.35 -5.14
C GLN A 171 14.45 -1.66 -4.33
N ASN A 172 13.93 -1.65 -3.11
CA ASN A 172 13.83 -2.86 -2.30
C ASN A 172 12.71 -3.79 -2.76
N MET A 173 11.57 -3.27 -3.25
CA MET A 173 10.54 -4.08 -3.92
C MET A 173 11.11 -4.81 -5.14
N MET A 174 11.91 -4.13 -5.96
CA MET A 174 12.60 -4.77 -7.09
C MET A 174 13.49 -5.93 -6.63
N LYS A 175 14.32 -5.72 -5.61
CA LYS A 175 15.19 -6.79 -5.06
C LYS A 175 14.36 -7.96 -4.51
N ALA A 176 13.28 -7.67 -3.79
CA ALA A 176 12.40 -8.71 -3.23
C ALA A 176 11.71 -9.52 -4.34
N PHE A 177 11.21 -8.86 -5.39
CA PHE A 177 10.62 -9.52 -6.55
C PHE A 177 11.63 -10.46 -7.24
N VAL A 178 12.82 -9.95 -7.53
CA VAL A 178 13.92 -10.76 -8.14
C VAL A 178 14.20 -11.99 -7.29
N ALA A 179 14.37 -11.80 -5.98
CA ALA A 179 14.64 -12.92 -5.07
C ALA A 179 13.48 -13.92 -5.00
N GLY A 180 12.23 -13.45 -4.99
CA GLY A 180 11.04 -14.30 -5.04
C GLY A 180 11.00 -15.17 -6.28
N ALA A 181 11.27 -14.58 -7.45
CA ALA A 181 11.32 -15.31 -8.71
C ALA A 181 12.42 -16.37 -8.73
N GLU A 182 13.65 -15.98 -8.44
CA GLU A 182 14.85 -16.85 -8.57
C GLU A 182 14.87 -17.97 -7.54
N LYS A 183 14.34 -17.72 -6.32
CA LYS A 183 14.28 -18.76 -5.27
C LYS A 183 13.13 -19.74 -5.46
N THR A 184 12.08 -19.37 -6.21
CA THR A 184 10.90 -20.21 -6.40
C THR A 184 11.08 -21.20 -7.55
N VAL A 185 11.61 -20.76 -8.69
CA VAL A 185 11.79 -21.61 -9.86
C VAL A 185 13.24 -21.50 -10.36
N GLY A 186 13.99 -22.59 -10.24
CA GLY A 186 15.38 -22.63 -10.67
C GLY A 186 15.51 -22.33 -12.18
N GLY A 187 16.45 -21.44 -12.52
CA GLY A 187 16.71 -21.02 -13.89
C GLY A 187 15.92 -19.82 -14.39
N VAL A 188 14.82 -19.47 -13.73
CA VAL A 188 14.10 -18.21 -14.02
C VAL A 188 14.89 -17.04 -13.45
N LYS A 189 15.05 -15.98 -14.25
CA LYS A 189 15.70 -14.74 -13.83
C LYS A 189 14.65 -13.67 -13.53
N GLY A 190 14.74 -13.05 -12.36
CA GLY A 190 14.04 -11.82 -12.05
C GLY A 190 14.81 -10.63 -12.64
N VAL A 191 14.12 -9.72 -13.30
CA VAL A 191 14.68 -8.44 -13.77
C VAL A 191 13.79 -7.29 -13.33
N GLY A 192 14.36 -6.10 -13.16
CA GLY A 192 13.59 -4.94 -12.73
C GLY A 192 14.04 -3.64 -13.37
N ILE A 193 13.10 -2.73 -13.59
CA ILE A 193 13.33 -1.33 -13.98
C ILE A 193 12.50 -0.44 -13.08
N VAL A 194 13.17 0.50 -12.40
CA VAL A 194 12.51 1.63 -11.71
C VAL A 194 12.55 2.82 -12.66
N THR A 195 11.38 3.29 -13.09
CA THR A 195 11.24 4.27 -14.18
C THR A 195 11.51 5.70 -13.76
N GLY A 196 11.54 5.98 -12.44
CA GLY A 196 11.68 7.32 -11.87
C GLY A 196 10.41 8.17 -11.98
N ASP A 197 9.24 7.56 -12.28
CA ASP A 197 8.00 8.30 -12.54
C ASP A 197 6.77 7.42 -12.29
N TYR A 198 5.78 7.93 -11.56
CA TYR A 198 4.51 7.23 -11.32
C TYR A 198 3.42 7.63 -12.34
N ASN A 199 3.59 8.77 -13.03
CA ASN A 199 2.54 9.41 -13.82
C ASN A 199 2.78 9.37 -15.34
N ASN A 200 3.61 8.43 -15.84
CA ASN A 200 4.02 8.38 -17.24
C ASN A 200 3.83 6.99 -17.86
N ALA A 201 2.64 6.73 -18.40
CA ALA A 201 2.31 5.46 -19.04
C ALA A 201 3.28 5.10 -20.19
N ALA A 202 3.82 6.07 -20.93
CA ALA A 202 4.77 5.80 -22.01
C ALA A 202 6.08 5.22 -21.51
N LYS A 203 6.61 5.69 -20.36
CA LYS A 203 7.79 5.10 -19.72
C LYS A 203 7.53 3.67 -19.26
N GLY A 204 6.37 3.39 -18.66
CA GLY A 204 5.99 2.05 -18.24
C GLY A 204 5.87 1.09 -19.42
N LYS A 205 5.22 1.55 -20.50
CA LYS A 205 5.11 0.79 -21.74
C LYS A 205 6.47 0.45 -22.34
N GLN A 206 7.37 1.44 -22.42
CA GLN A 206 8.73 1.23 -22.94
C GLN A 206 9.55 0.26 -22.08
N ALA A 207 9.46 0.38 -20.75
CA ALA A 207 10.15 -0.52 -19.82
C ALA A 207 9.65 -1.96 -19.97
N ALA A 208 8.34 -2.17 -20.00
CA ALA A 208 7.76 -3.50 -20.21
C ALA A 208 8.11 -4.08 -21.57
N ALA A 209 7.99 -3.30 -22.65
CA ALA A 209 8.36 -3.74 -24.01
C ALA A 209 9.83 -4.15 -24.08
N THR A 210 10.73 -3.44 -23.42
CA THR A 210 12.16 -3.81 -23.34
C THR A 210 12.35 -5.15 -22.64
N MET A 211 11.68 -5.38 -21.49
CA MET A 211 11.77 -6.65 -20.77
C MET A 211 11.20 -7.81 -21.60
N ILE A 212 10.05 -7.61 -22.23
CA ILE A 212 9.39 -8.60 -23.10
C ILE A 212 10.29 -8.96 -24.29
N GLY A 213 10.88 -7.95 -24.92
CA GLY A 213 11.84 -8.13 -26.01
C GLY A 213 13.09 -8.93 -25.59
N ASN A 214 13.47 -8.83 -24.31
CA ASN A 214 14.56 -9.59 -23.70
C ASN A 214 14.13 -10.95 -23.10
N GLY A 215 12.88 -11.37 -23.38
CA GLY A 215 12.40 -12.72 -23.05
C GLY A 215 11.54 -12.84 -21.82
N ALA A 216 11.22 -11.74 -21.11
CA ALA A 216 10.26 -11.79 -20.02
C ALA A 216 8.85 -12.12 -20.57
N ASP A 217 8.16 -13.06 -19.92
CA ASP A 217 6.80 -13.49 -20.29
C ASP A 217 5.77 -13.29 -19.18
N VAL A 218 6.19 -12.75 -18.05
CA VAL A 218 5.33 -12.27 -16.97
C VAL A 218 5.86 -10.94 -16.45
N ILE A 219 5.01 -9.94 -16.36
CA ILE A 219 5.37 -8.61 -15.82
C ILE A 219 4.52 -8.33 -14.57
N TRP A 220 5.14 -7.76 -13.54
CA TRP A 220 4.45 -7.13 -12.42
C TRP A 220 4.88 -5.67 -12.31
N HIS A 221 3.98 -4.81 -11.87
CA HIS A 221 4.30 -3.40 -11.65
C HIS A 221 3.86 -2.92 -10.25
N ALA A 222 4.51 -1.87 -9.77
CA ALA A 222 4.12 -1.06 -8.62
C ALA A 222 4.36 0.42 -8.96
N ALA A 223 3.58 0.96 -9.93
CA ALA A 223 3.95 2.18 -10.63
C ALA A 223 2.75 3.04 -11.09
N ASP A 224 1.59 2.89 -10.50
CA ASP A 224 0.37 3.70 -10.76
C ASP A 224 0.08 3.88 -12.26
N VAL A 225 -0.07 5.10 -12.76
CA VAL A 225 -0.32 5.38 -14.19
C VAL A 225 0.79 4.82 -15.10
N THR A 226 2.04 4.85 -14.64
CA THR A 226 3.15 4.22 -15.37
C THR A 226 2.92 2.70 -15.50
N GLY A 227 2.35 2.08 -14.49
CA GLY A 227 1.94 0.66 -14.50
C GLY A 227 0.87 0.32 -15.53
N LEU A 228 -0.07 1.23 -15.79
CA LEU A 228 -1.07 1.05 -16.86
C LEU A 228 -0.40 0.91 -18.24
N GLY A 229 0.69 1.64 -18.47
CA GLY A 229 1.51 1.46 -19.66
C GLY A 229 2.18 0.08 -19.74
N ALA A 230 2.60 -0.47 -18.60
CA ALA A 230 3.16 -1.82 -18.55
C ALA A 230 2.11 -2.89 -18.89
N ILE A 231 0.88 -2.75 -18.40
CA ILE A 231 -0.24 -3.63 -18.76
C ILE A 231 -0.50 -3.56 -20.27
N GLN A 232 -0.51 -2.36 -20.86
CA GLN A 232 -0.69 -2.20 -22.31
C GLN A 232 0.40 -2.95 -23.09
N ALA A 233 1.67 -2.82 -22.70
CA ALA A 233 2.76 -3.52 -23.38
C ALA A 233 2.66 -5.05 -23.22
N ALA A 234 2.18 -5.54 -22.08
CA ALA A 234 1.96 -6.96 -21.86
C ALA A 234 0.86 -7.51 -22.80
N VAL A 235 -0.23 -6.76 -22.98
CA VAL A 235 -1.29 -7.10 -23.95
C VAL A 235 -0.74 -7.14 -25.36
N GLU A 236 -0.01 -6.11 -25.80
CA GLU A 236 0.58 -6.05 -27.14
C GLU A 236 1.63 -7.16 -27.37
N GLY A 237 2.38 -7.50 -26.33
CA GLY A 237 3.37 -8.60 -26.39
C GLY A 237 2.80 -9.99 -26.17
N ASN A 238 1.50 -10.10 -25.92
CA ASN A 238 0.79 -11.35 -25.59
C ASN A 238 1.50 -12.13 -24.46
N VAL A 239 1.88 -11.41 -23.38
CA VAL A 239 2.47 -11.98 -22.17
C VAL A 239 1.56 -11.76 -20.97
N LYS A 240 1.81 -12.50 -19.89
CA LYS A 240 1.04 -12.37 -18.65
C LYS A 240 1.46 -11.13 -17.89
N VAL A 241 0.52 -10.58 -17.10
CA VAL A 241 0.80 -9.46 -16.21
C VAL A 241 0.10 -9.68 -14.87
N LEU A 242 0.67 -9.15 -13.82
CA LEU A 242 0.07 -9.11 -12.48
C LEU A 242 -0.30 -7.65 -12.16
N GLY A 243 -1.53 -7.42 -11.69
CA GLY A 243 -2.02 -6.11 -11.30
C GLY A 243 -1.49 -5.69 -9.93
N CYS A 244 -1.58 -4.38 -9.62
CA CYS A 244 -1.11 -3.83 -8.35
C CYS A 244 -2.03 -2.73 -7.82
N TYR A 245 -2.14 -2.65 -6.51
CA TYR A 245 -2.90 -1.72 -5.68
C TYR A 245 -4.43 -1.84 -5.77
N SER A 246 -4.98 -2.12 -6.94
CA SER A 246 -6.41 -2.33 -7.19
C SER A 246 -6.65 -3.59 -8.00
N ASP A 247 -7.89 -4.05 -8.08
CA ASP A 247 -8.27 -5.08 -9.06
C ASP A 247 -8.24 -4.49 -10.47
N GLN A 248 -7.22 -4.85 -11.23
CA GLN A 248 -6.98 -4.38 -12.58
C GLN A 248 -7.40 -5.39 -13.66
N THR A 249 -8.08 -6.47 -13.29
CA THR A 249 -8.41 -7.59 -14.17
C THR A 249 -9.16 -7.13 -15.42
N GLU A 250 -10.10 -6.19 -15.29
CA GLU A 250 -10.89 -5.68 -16.41
C GLU A 250 -10.06 -4.91 -17.45
N LEU A 251 -8.87 -4.43 -17.09
CA LEU A 251 -7.97 -3.74 -18.04
C LEU A 251 -7.36 -4.70 -19.07
N ALA A 252 -7.13 -5.96 -18.67
CA ALA A 252 -6.55 -6.98 -19.54
C ALA A 252 -6.98 -8.39 -19.09
N PRO A 253 -8.27 -8.77 -19.24
CA PRO A 253 -8.83 -9.98 -18.65
C PRO A 253 -8.21 -11.28 -19.17
N LYS A 254 -7.54 -11.25 -20.32
CA LYS A 254 -6.82 -12.41 -20.88
C LYS A 254 -5.36 -12.49 -20.46
N ASN A 255 -4.82 -11.43 -19.87
CA ASN A 255 -3.40 -11.33 -19.54
C ASN A 255 -3.15 -11.26 -18.04
N ILE A 256 -4.11 -10.69 -17.26
CA ILE A 256 -3.95 -10.55 -15.81
C ILE A 256 -4.24 -11.88 -15.12
N GLY A 257 -3.23 -12.38 -14.39
CA GLY A 257 -3.33 -13.60 -13.60
C GLY A 257 -4.00 -13.42 -12.26
N THR A 258 -3.64 -12.35 -11.57
CA THR A 258 -4.24 -11.80 -10.35
C THR A 258 -3.80 -10.37 -10.18
N SER A 259 -4.53 -9.61 -9.40
CA SER A 259 -4.12 -8.29 -8.92
C SER A 259 -3.82 -8.37 -7.44
N PHE A 260 -2.69 -7.81 -7.03
CA PHE A 260 -2.33 -7.60 -5.63
C PHE A 260 -2.98 -6.29 -5.19
N GLU A 261 -4.21 -6.37 -4.68
CA GLU A 261 -4.97 -5.22 -4.18
C GLU A 261 -4.50 -4.84 -2.78
N MET A 262 -4.26 -3.56 -2.54
CA MET A 262 -3.87 -3.06 -1.22
C MET A 262 -5.06 -2.45 -0.48
N ASN A 263 -5.23 -2.77 0.79
CA ASN A 263 -6.29 -2.23 1.64
C ASN A 263 -6.01 -0.79 2.11
N LEU A 264 -5.77 0.11 1.15
CA LEU A 264 -5.46 1.52 1.42
C LEU A 264 -6.63 2.28 2.03
N ALA A 265 -7.84 2.00 1.56
CA ALA A 265 -9.04 2.61 2.12
C ALA A 265 -9.22 2.24 3.60
N GLY A 266 -9.08 0.96 3.94
CA GLY A 266 -9.13 0.50 5.33
C GLY A 266 -8.04 1.11 6.21
N MET A 267 -6.84 1.30 5.69
CA MET A 267 -5.74 1.97 6.39
C MET A 267 -6.09 3.41 6.79
N VAL A 268 -6.63 4.20 5.86
CA VAL A 268 -7.04 5.59 6.11
C VAL A 268 -8.14 5.64 7.17
N VAL A 269 -9.17 4.81 7.01
CA VAL A 269 -10.31 4.75 7.95
C VAL A 269 -9.86 4.33 9.35
N THR A 270 -9.09 3.25 9.45
CA THR A 270 -8.62 2.74 10.75
C THR A 270 -7.75 3.77 11.48
N THR A 271 -6.88 4.49 10.76
CA THR A 271 -6.04 5.53 11.36
C THR A 271 -6.87 6.71 11.84
N ALA A 272 -7.86 7.15 11.05
CA ALA A 272 -8.76 8.23 11.42
C ALA A 272 -9.63 7.86 12.65
N GLU A 273 -10.18 6.64 12.68
CA GLU A 273 -10.95 6.13 13.81
C GLU A 273 -10.09 5.98 15.08
N ALA A 274 -8.82 5.62 14.94
CA ALA A 274 -7.89 5.56 16.07
C ALA A 274 -7.64 6.95 16.68
N VAL A 275 -7.55 8.00 15.88
CA VAL A 275 -7.44 9.38 16.37
C VAL A 275 -8.75 9.81 17.03
N ALA A 276 -9.89 9.60 16.39
CA ALA A 276 -11.22 9.94 16.93
C ALA A 276 -11.50 9.24 18.27
N GLY A 277 -11.08 7.99 18.40
CA GLY A 277 -11.23 7.18 19.63
C GLY A 277 -10.14 7.40 20.67
N GLY A 278 -9.16 8.29 20.44
CA GLY A 278 -8.05 8.53 21.38
C GLY A 278 -7.10 7.32 21.54
N THR A 279 -7.08 6.41 20.58
CA THR A 279 -6.27 5.19 20.60
C THR A 279 -5.06 5.23 19.65
N PHE A 280 -4.89 6.35 18.95
CA PHE A 280 -3.72 6.56 18.08
C PHE A 280 -2.42 6.43 18.87
N LYS A 281 -1.48 5.71 18.33
CA LYS A 281 -0.15 5.50 18.93
C LYS A 281 0.91 5.87 17.93
N GLY A 282 1.52 7.02 18.12
CA GLY A 282 2.70 7.43 17.38
C GLY A 282 4.01 7.03 18.09
N GLY A 283 5.13 7.42 17.51
CA GLY A 283 6.47 7.03 17.96
C GLY A 283 6.82 5.57 17.66
N ILE A 284 6.03 4.90 16.81
CA ILE A 284 6.18 3.47 16.49
C ILE A 284 6.02 3.22 15.00
N GLU A 285 6.49 2.07 14.56
CA GLU A 285 6.22 1.52 13.24
C GLU A 285 5.07 0.50 13.30
N TRP A 286 4.08 0.68 12.43
CA TRP A 286 3.03 -0.30 12.22
C TRP A 286 3.46 -1.29 11.12
N LYS A 287 3.50 -2.58 11.46
CA LYS A 287 3.89 -3.67 10.56
C LYS A 287 2.78 -4.71 10.43
N PRO A 288 1.77 -4.44 9.61
CA PRO A 288 0.79 -5.47 9.28
C PRO A 288 1.45 -6.64 8.55
N THR A 289 0.84 -7.80 8.65
CA THR A 289 1.25 -8.97 7.85
C THR A 289 0.84 -8.80 6.39
N LEU A 290 1.45 -9.59 5.51
CA LEU A 290 1.09 -9.62 4.09
C LEU A 290 -0.43 -9.76 3.89
N ALA A 291 -1.08 -10.74 4.53
CA ALA A 291 -2.51 -11.00 4.36
C ALA A 291 -3.44 -9.98 5.05
N GLU A 292 -2.93 -9.10 5.92
CA GLU A 292 -3.71 -7.99 6.49
C GLU A 292 -3.77 -6.79 5.54
N MET A 293 -2.72 -6.60 4.74
CA MET A 293 -2.61 -5.45 3.85
C MET A 293 -2.86 -5.73 2.38
N TRP A 294 -2.65 -6.97 1.95
CA TRP A 294 -2.76 -7.32 0.53
C TRP A 294 -3.79 -8.42 0.30
N LEU A 295 -4.64 -8.20 -0.69
CA LEU A 295 -5.68 -9.12 -1.14
C LEU A 295 -5.36 -9.54 -2.57
N LEU A 296 -5.83 -10.73 -2.94
CA LEU A 296 -5.68 -11.26 -4.30
C LEU A 296 -7.02 -11.11 -5.00
N ARG A 297 -7.03 -10.55 -6.21
CA ARG A 297 -8.25 -10.25 -6.99
C ARG A 297 -8.09 -10.59 -8.46
N ALA A 298 -9.15 -11.15 -9.02
CA ALA A 298 -9.24 -11.43 -10.45
C ALA A 298 -10.68 -11.26 -10.97
N GLY A 299 -11.31 -10.13 -10.64
CA GLY A 299 -12.68 -9.82 -11.02
C GLY A 299 -13.67 -10.90 -10.61
N ALA A 300 -14.50 -11.33 -11.52
CA ALA A 300 -15.50 -12.38 -11.30
C ALA A 300 -14.88 -13.77 -11.03
N SER A 301 -13.60 -13.99 -11.35
CA SER A 301 -12.90 -15.26 -11.10
C SER A 301 -12.46 -15.42 -9.64
N GLY A 302 -12.60 -14.39 -8.79
CA GLY A 302 -12.25 -14.43 -7.39
C GLY A 302 -10.82 -13.96 -7.11
N ASP A 303 -9.93 -14.84 -6.68
CA ASP A 303 -8.57 -14.52 -6.27
C ASP A 303 -7.51 -14.69 -7.38
N HIS A 304 -7.81 -15.46 -8.42
CA HIS A 304 -6.93 -15.63 -9.60
C HIS A 304 -7.73 -15.98 -10.86
N ASN A 305 -7.14 -15.73 -12.01
CA ASN A 305 -7.70 -16.07 -13.29
C ASN A 305 -7.22 -17.46 -13.72
N PRO A 306 -8.10 -18.48 -13.78
CA PRO A 306 -7.71 -19.85 -14.10
C PRO A 306 -7.26 -20.06 -15.55
N GLU A 307 -7.54 -19.09 -16.46
CA GLU A 307 -7.06 -19.14 -17.84
C GLU A 307 -5.57 -18.77 -17.95
N THR A 308 -5.05 -18.02 -17.00
CA THR A 308 -3.66 -17.52 -16.99
C THR A 308 -2.81 -18.19 -15.91
N VAL A 309 -3.42 -18.66 -14.82
CA VAL A 309 -2.77 -19.30 -13.67
C VAL A 309 -3.33 -20.70 -13.50
N SER A 310 -2.52 -21.73 -13.72
CA SER A 310 -2.95 -23.11 -13.50
C SER A 310 -3.22 -23.41 -12.02
N ALA A 311 -4.09 -24.36 -11.74
CA ALA A 311 -4.41 -24.80 -10.38
C ALA A 311 -3.14 -25.23 -9.60
N GLU A 312 -2.20 -25.88 -10.28
CA GLU A 312 -0.92 -26.31 -9.66
C GLU A 312 -0.03 -25.12 -9.29
N ALA A 313 0.11 -24.14 -10.19
CA ALA A 313 0.86 -22.92 -9.92
C ALA A 313 0.22 -22.12 -8.78
N TRP A 314 -1.12 -22.06 -8.77
CA TRP A 314 -1.85 -21.37 -7.71
C TRP A 314 -1.69 -22.05 -6.34
N ALA A 315 -1.82 -23.36 -6.26
CA ALA A 315 -1.61 -24.09 -5.01
C ALA A 315 -0.18 -23.91 -4.45
N SER A 316 0.82 -23.94 -5.33
CA SER A 316 2.21 -23.66 -4.97
C SER A 316 2.38 -22.23 -4.45
N PHE A 317 1.78 -21.26 -5.13
CA PHE A 317 1.80 -19.86 -4.72
C PHE A 317 1.10 -19.64 -3.37
N GLN A 318 -0.06 -20.24 -3.13
CA GLN A 318 -0.76 -20.15 -1.85
C GLN A 318 0.08 -20.65 -0.67
N THR A 319 0.91 -21.68 -0.90
CA THR A 319 1.85 -22.16 0.12
C THR A 319 2.89 -21.10 0.44
N ILE A 320 3.49 -20.47 -0.59
CA ILE A 320 4.48 -19.40 -0.43
C ILE A 320 3.83 -18.19 0.27
N TRP A 321 2.64 -17.77 -0.16
CA TRP A 321 1.88 -16.68 0.44
C TRP A 321 1.66 -16.91 1.95
N LYS A 322 1.23 -18.11 2.31
CA LYS A 322 1.02 -18.51 3.71
C LYS A 322 2.32 -18.50 4.51
N ASP A 323 3.43 -18.97 3.93
CA ASP A 323 4.71 -19.03 4.62
C ASP A 323 5.34 -17.63 4.80
N ILE A 324 5.15 -16.70 3.85
CA ILE A 324 5.50 -15.28 4.04
C ILE A 324 4.63 -14.66 5.14
N THR A 325 3.31 -14.84 5.07
CA THR A 325 2.36 -14.30 6.07
C THR A 325 2.69 -14.80 7.48
N ALA A 326 3.08 -16.06 7.60
CA ALA A 326 3.51 -16.68 8.87
C ALA A 326 4.96 -16.36 9.26
N ARG A 327 5.67 -15.52 8.48
CA ARG A 327 7.09 -15.16 8.67
C ARG A 327 8.04 -16.37 8.71
N LYS A 328 7.69 -17.47 8.03
CA LYS A 328 8.60 -18.59 7.82
C LYS A 328 9.60 -18.30 6.68
N ILE A 329 9.20 -17.49 5.71
CA ILE A 329 10.09 -16.90 4.72
C ILE A 329 10.42 -15.49 5.23
N ASP A 330 11.69 -15.28 5.59
CA ASP A 330 12.20 -13.95 6.02
C ASP A 330 12.61 -13.16 4.77
N VAL A 331 11.65 -12.38 4.24
CA VAL A 331 11.90 -11.53 3.08
C VAL A 331 12.92 -10.43 3.40
N ALA A 332 12.95 -9.92 4.63
CA ALA A 332 13.91 -8.89 5.03
C ALA A 332 15.37 -9.37 4.94
N ALA A 333 15.60 -10.68 5.06
CA ALA A 333 16.95 -11.25 4.93
C ALA A 333 17.51 -11.17 3.49
N VAL A 334 16.64 -11.04 2.46
CA VAL A 334 17.11 -10.91 1.06
C VAL A 334 17.43 -9.48 0.66
N LEU A 335 17.12 -8.51 1.53
CA LEU A 335 17.39 -7.09 1.29
C LEU A 335 18.69 -6.61 1.93
N LYS A 336 19.30 -7.44 2.76
CA LYS A 336 20.59 -7.22 3.42
C LYS A 336 21.74 -7.61 2.49
#